data_0bbf5643abb2aea0211a03ab74506f3e
#
_entry.id   0bbf5643abb2aea0211a03ab74506f3e
#
_cell.length_a   1.000
_cell.length_b   1.000
_cell.length_c   1.000
_cell.angle_alpha   90.00
_cell.angle_beta   90.00
_cell.angle_gamma   90.00
#
_symmetry.space_group_name_H-M   'P 1'
#
loop_
_entity.id
_entity.type
_entity.pdbx_description
1 polymer ?
#
loop_
_entity_poly.entity_id
_entity_poly.type
_entity_poly.pdbx_seq_one_letter_code
_entity_poly.pdbx_strand_id
1 'polypeptide(L)'
;MLGPSAHIDTFSRDNLPEESMLPDFLLDKYNYPSFLNVAEELTDVMVEKGFGDHIALIGNGRRRTYKELMDWTNRLANTLVDNYDVKPGNRILIRSANNPAMVACWLAATKV
;
A
#
# COMPACT_ATOMS: atom_id res chain seq x y z
N MET A 1 20.15 -9.25 4.87
CA MET A 1 20.29 -7.78 5.05
C MET A 1 19.14 -7.07 4.37
N LEU A 2 18.42 -6.19 5.07
CA LEU A 2 17.33 -5.41 4.48
C LEU A 2 17.88 -4.41 3.46
N GLY A 3 17.23 -4.31 2.29
CA GLY A 3 17.59 -3.35 1.24
C GLY A 3 17.37 -1.88 1.64
N PRO A 4 17.69 -0.92 0.76
CA PRO A 4 17.43 0.48 0.99
C PRO A 4 15.93 0.73 1.17
N SER A 5 15.56 1.83 1.84
CA SER A 5 14.17 2.23 2.09
C SER A 5 14.00 3.73 1.88
N ALA A 6 12.85 4.14 1.35
CA ALA A 6 12.45 5.54 1.26
C ALA A 6 11.81 6.07 2.56
N HIS A 7 11.73 5.25 3.62
CA HIS A 7 11.11 5.64 4.88
C HIS A 7 11.90 6.76 5.58
N ILE A 8 11.20 7.82 5.96
CA ILE A 8 11.71 8.93 6.78
C ILE A 8 11.67 8.53 8.26
N ASP A 9 10.57 7.93 8.70
CA ASP A 9 10.45 7.33 10.03
C ASP A 9 11.03 5.90 9.99
N THR A 10 12.17 5.70 10.63
CA THR A 10 12.91 4.43 10.64
C THR A 10 12.56 3.54 11.84
N PHE A 11 11.63 3.96 12.71
CA PHE A 11 11.32 3.25 13.95
C PHE A 11 11.10 1.74 13.76
N SER A 12 10.30 1.35 12.77
CA SER A 12 10.02 -0.08 12.55
C SER A 12 11.27 -0.84 12.17
N ARG A 13 12.15 -0.24 11.36
CA ARG A 13 13.41 -0.83 10.93
C ARG A 13 14.41 -0.96 12.05
N ASP A 14 14.50 0.08 12.89
CA ASP A 14 15.46 0.14 14.02
C ASP A 14 15.05 -0.80 15.16
N ASN A 15 13.80 -1.26 15.18
CA ASN A 15 13.26 -2.17 16.20
C ASN A 15 12.96 -3.59 15.65
N LEU A 16 13.53 -3.96 14.52
CA LEU A 16 13.45 -5.34 14.03
C LEU A 16 14.25 -6.28 14.91
N PRO A 17 13.87 -7.56 14.99
CA PRO A 17 14.70 -8.60 15.60
C PRO A 17 16.06 -8.70 14.88
N GLU A 18 17.04 -9.37 15.55
CA GLU A 18 18.30 -9.70 14.89
C GLU A 18 18.05 -10.50 13.59
N GLU A 19 18.91 -10.30 12.59
CA GLU A 19 18.77 -10.91 11.27
C GLU A 19 18.62 -12.44 11.32
N SER A 20 19.31 -13.08 12.27
CA SER A 20 19.23 -14.53 12.53
C SER A 20 17.83 -15.01 12.98
N MET A 21 16.99 -14.11 13.47
CA MET A 21 15.62 -14.39 13.91
C MET A 21 14.57 -14.09 12.84
N LEU A 22 14.97 -13.48 11.73
CA LEU A 22 14.07 -13.19 10.64
C LEU A 22 13.84 -14.45 9.78
N PRO A 23 12.64 -14.63 9.23
CA PRO A 23 12.40 -15.74 8.32
C PRO A 23 13.17 -15.57 7.01
N ASP A 24 13.52 -16.68 6.36
CA ASP A 24 14.06 -16.67 5.02
C ASP A 24 12.97 -16.24 4.01
N PHE A 25 13.19 -15.11 3.34
CA PHE A 25 12.30 -14.62 2.31
C PHE A 25 12.69 -15.20 0.94
N LEU A 26 12.02 -16.26 0.51
CA LEU A 26 12.27 -16.91 -0.78
C LEU A 26 11.63 -16.13 -1.95
N LEU A 27 12.03 -14.87 -2.10
CA LEU A 27 11.44 -13.94 -3.08
C LEU A 27 12.21 -13.83 -4.40
N ASP A 28 13.40 -14.39 -4.50
CA ASP A 28 14.30 -14.29 -5.65
C ASP A 28 13.63 -14.69 -6.98
N LYS A 29 12.73 -15.67 -6.93
CA LYS A 29 11.99 -16.14 -8.10
C LYS A 29 10.98 -15.13 -8.66
N TYR A 30 10.64 -14.08 -7.92
CA TYR A 30 9.64 -13.08 -8.34
C TYR A 30 10.25 -11.84 -8.98
N ASN A 31 11.57 -11.66 -8.90
CA ASN A 31 12.29 -10.52 -9.49
C ASN A 31 11.68 -9.16 -9.11
N TYR A 32 11.26 -8.99 -7.86
CA TYR A 32 10.76 -7.68 -7.40
C TYR A 32 11.84 -6.60 -7.51
N PRO A 33 11.50 -5.39 -7.95
CA PRO A 33 12.44 -4.29 -7.96
C PRO A 33 12.85 -3.90 -6.53
N SER A 34 14.04 -3.29 -6.38
CA SER A 34 14.55 -2.83 -5.08
C SER A 34 13.66 -1.77 -4.42
N PHE A 35 12.92 -1.01 -5.22
CA PHE A 35 11.90 -0.05 -4.77
C PHE A 35 10.58 -0.39 -5.45
N LEU A 36 9.56 -0.55 -4.66
CA LEU A 36 8.22 -0.91 -5.10
C LEU A 36 7.18 -0.24 -4.19
N ASN A 37 6.26 0.52 -4.77
CA ASN A 37 5.04 0.91 -4.09
C ASN A 37 3.92 -0.04 -4.50
N VAL A 38 3.55 -0.95 -3.62
CA VAL A 38 2.53 -1.97 -3.89
C VAL A 38 1.17 -1.35 -4.20
N ALA A 39 0.84 -0.20 -3.60
CA ALA A 39 -0.43 0.48 -3.87
C ALA A 39 -0.47 1.06 -5.30
N GLU A 40 0.64 1.61 -5.79
CA GLU A 40 0.74 2.07 -7.19
C GLU A 40 0.60 0.90 -8.16
N GLU A 41 1.27 -0.22 -7.92
CA GLU A 41 1.15 -1.42 -8.76
C GLU A 41 -0.28 -1.95 -8.85
N LEU A 42 -1.01 -1.90 -7.74
CA LEU A 42 -2.38 -2.41 -7.66
C LEU A 42 -3.46 -1.40 -8.10
N THR A 43 -3.10 -0.14 -8.33
CA THR A 43 -4.06 0.92 -8.72
C THR A 43 -3.62 1.66 -9.97
N ASP A 44 -2.64 2.54 -9.87
CA ASP A 44 -2.21 3.44 -10.94
C ASP A 44 -1.71 2.66 -12.17
N VAL A 45 -0.82 1.71 -11.96
CA VAL A 45 -0.27 0.85 -13.02
C VAL A 45 -1.37 0.02 -13.70
N MET A 46 -2.39 -0.43 -12.96
CA MET A 46 -3.52 -1.13 -13.57
C MET A 46 -4.36 -0.23 -14.49
N VAL A 47 -4.53 1.05 -14.11
CA VAL A 47 -5.19 2.04 -14.97
C VAL A 47 -4.35 2.34 -16.20
N GLU A 48 -3.04 2.55 -16.05
CA GLU A 48 -2.09 2.80 -17.15
C GLU A 48 -2.05 1.65 -18.16
N LYS A 49 -2.16 0.40 -17.69
CA LYS A 49 -2.25 -0.80 -18.54
C LYS A 49 -3.59 -0.94 -19.27
N GLY A 50 -4.55 -0.02 -19.08
CA GLY A 50 -5.84 -0.04 -19.75
C GLY A 50 -6.93 -0.83 -19.00
N PHE A 51 -6.69 -1.27 -17.74
CA PHE A 51 -7.67 -2.00 -16.94
C PHE A 51 -8.55 -1.08 -16.07
N GLY A 52 -8.51 0.24 -16.31
CA GLY A 52 -9.20 1.24 -15.49
C GLY A 52 -10.68 0.96 -15.28
N ASP A 53 -11.38 0.47 -16.31
CA ASP A 53 -12.82 0.17 -16.27
C ASP A 53 -13.14 -1.26 -15.77
N HIS A 54 -12.13 -2.09 -15.56
CA HIS A 54 -12.33 -3.44 -15.01
C HIS A 54 -12.66 -3.36 -13.51
N ILE A 55 -13.45 -4.33 -13.03
CA ILE A 55 -13.84 -4.40 -11.63
C ILE A 55 -12.65 -4.82 -10.77
N ALA A 56 -12.25 -3.94 -9.86
CA ALA A 56 -11.19 -4.18 -8.88
C ALA A 56 -11.72 -4.72 -7.55
N LEU A 57 -12.88 -4.21 -7.08
CA LEU A 57 -13.47 -4.60 -5.80
C LEU A 57 -14.98 -4.86 -5.93
N ILE A 58 -15.43 -5.87 -5.18
CA ILE A 58 -16.86 -6.16 -4.99
C ILE A 58 -17.11 -6.24 -3.48
N GLY A 59 -18.05 -5.46 -3.00
CA GLY A 59 -18.42 -5.50 -1.57
C GLY A 59 -19.54 -4.51 -1.24
N ASN A 60 -20.27 -4.79 -0.17
CA ASN A 60 -21.40 -3.96 0.28
C ASN A 60 -22.43 -3.68 -0.83
N GLY A 61 -22.69 -4.66 -1.70
CA GLY A 61 -23.63 -4.52 -2.83
C GLY A 61 -23.17 -3.60 -3.96
N ARG A 62 -21.91 -3.19 -3.97
CA ARG A 62 -21.32 -2.31 -4.99
C ARG A 62 -20.12 -2.98 -5.67
N ARG A 63 -19.94 -2.60 -6.93
CA ARG A 63 -18.72 -2.90 -7.70
C ARG A 63 -17.94 -1.60 -7.87
N ARG A 64 -16.62 -1.68 -7.78
CA ARG A 64 -15.72 -0.55 -8.03
C ARG A 64 -14.67 -0.94 -9.05
N THR A 65 -14.45 -0.07 -10.01
CA THR A 65 -13.41 -0.25 -11.02
C THR A 65 -12.03 0.08 -10.44
N TYR A 66 -10.96 -0.29 -11.17
CA TYR A 66 -9.59 0.11 -10.82
C TYR A 66 -9.44 1.64 -10.79
N LYS A 67 -10.05 2.35 -11.73
CA LYS A 67 -10.04 3.81 -11.74
C LYS A 67 -10.72 4.40 -10.51
N GLU A 68 -11.89 3.91 -10.14
CA GLU A 68 -12.60 4.36 -8.92
C GLU A 68 -11.80 4.05 -7.65
N LEU A 69 -11.13 2.90 -7.60
CA LEU A 69 -10.28 2.51 -6.47
C LEU A 69 -9.05 3.42 -6.39
N MET A 70 -8.38 3.67 -7.51
CA MET A 70 -7.24 4.59 -7.60
C MET A 70 -7.63 5.99 -7.11
N ASP A 71 -8.72 6.57 -7.65
CA ASP A 71 -9.20 7.90 -7.27
C ASP A 71 -9.56 7.98 -5.77
N TRP A 72 -10.16 6.93 -5.24
CA TRP A 72 -10.49 6.86 -3.80
C TRP A 72 -9.23 6.76 -2.94
N THR A 73 -8.29 5.87 -3.31
CA THR A 73 -7.01 5.70 -2.64
C THR A 73 -6.22 7.01 -2.63
N ASN A 74 -6.16 7.73 -3.77
CA ASN A 74 -5.44 8.99 -3.87
C ASN A 74 -6.04 10.07 -2.95
N ARG A 75 -7.37 10.19 -2.88
CA ARG A 75 -8.01 11.15 -1.96
C ARG A 75 -7.71 10.84 -0.50
N LEU A 76 -7.72 9.55 -0.12
CA LEU A 76 -7.37 9.15 1.24
C LEU A 76 -5.88 9.39 1.53
N ALA A 77 -4.99 9.08 0.60
CA ALA A 77 -3.55 9.31 0.74
C ALA A 77 -3.25 10.81 0.91
N ASN A 78 -3.85 11.68 0.09
CA ASN A 78 -3.72 13.14 0.23
C ASN A 78 -4.23 13.61 1.60
N THR A 79 -5.35 13.07 2.07
CA THR A 79 -5.86 13.40 3.42
C THR A 79 -4.86 13.01 4.51
N LEU A 80 -4.23 11.84 4.41
CA LEU A 80 -3.21 11.40 5.37
C LEU A 80 -2.01 12.36 5.40
N VAL A 81 -1.55 12.80 4.23
CA VAL A 81 -0.42 13.72 4.12
C VAL A 81 -0.80 15.14 4.55
N ASP A 82 -1.85 15.70 3.95
CA ASP A 82 -2.17 17.12 4.07
C ASP A 82 -2.80 17.49 5.41
N ASN A 83 -3.63 16.59 5.97
CA ASN A 83 -4.36 16.87 7.21
C ASN A 83 -3.72 16.26 8.46
N TYR A 84 -2.96 15.18 8.30
CA TYR A 84 -2.39 14.44 9.44
C TYR A 84 -0.86 14.38 9.44
N ASP A 85 -0.19 15.01 8.49
CA ASP A 85 1.29 15.04 8.35
C ASP A 85 1.92 13.62 8.38
N VAL A 86 1.21 12.64 7.82
CA VAL A 86 1.72 11.27 7.73
C VAL A 86 2.90 11.22 6.75
N LYS A 87 3.99 10.59 7.18
CA LYS A 87 5.25 10.49 6.43
C LYS A 87 5.60 9.04 6.14
N PRO A 88 6.39 8.79 5.08
CA PRO A 88 6.91 7.45 4.81
C PRO A 88 7.57 6.83 6.04
N GLY A 89 7.15 5.61 6.38
CA GLY A 89 7.61 4.89 7.58
C GLY A 89 6.71 5.01 8.80
N ASN A 90 5.76 5.96 8.83
CA ASN A 90 4.77 6.00 9.91
C ASN A 90 3.89 4.75 9.92
N ARG A 91 3.45 4.34 11.10
CA ARG A 91 2.57 3.18 11.30
C ARG A 91 1.14 3.64 11.40
N ILE A 92 0.27 3.04 10.59
CA ILE A 92 -1.16 3.31 10.59
C ILE A 92 -1.90 2.06 11.05
N LEU A 93 -2.69 2.20 12.11
CA LEU A 93 -3.57 1.14 12.60
C LEU A 93 -4.96 1.30 11.97
N ILE A 94 -5.41 0.27 11.23
CA ILE A 94 -6.74 0.22 10.66
C ILE A 94 -7.59 -0.75 11.48
N ARG A 95 -8.64 -0.24 12.12
CA ARG A 95 -9.66 -1.05 12.78
C ARG A 95 -10.96 -0.94 12.00
N SER A 96 -11.29 -1.95 11.24
CA SER A 96 -12.46 -1.97 10.35
C SER A 96 -12.99 -3.39 10.17
N ALA A 97 -14.25 -3.51 9.76
CA ALA A 97 -14.74 -4.74 9.17
C ALA A 97 -14.07 -4.97 7.80
N ASN A 98 -14.12 -6.22 7.32
CA ASN A 98 -13.63 -6.56 5.97
C ASN A 98 -14.60 -6.00 4.92
N ASN A 99 -14.28 -4.84 4.37
CA ASN A 99 -15.09 -4.13 3.39
C ASN A 99 -14.22 -3.31 2.43
N PRO A 100 -14.76 -2.79 1.31
CA PRO A 100 -13.99 -2.00 0.34
C PRO A 100 -13.29 -0.77 0.92
N ALA A 101 -13.84 -0.13 1.96
CA ALA A 101 -13.22 1.02 2.59
C ALA A 101 -11.91 0.64 3.31
N MET A 102 -11.89 -0.52 3.97
CA MET A 102 -10.66 -1.04 4.60
C MET A 102 -9.55 -1.22 3.58
N VAL A 103 -9.87 -1.77 2.40
CA VAL A 103 -8.89 -1.96 1.31
C VAL A 103 -8.39 -0.61 0.81
N ALA A 104 -9.26 0.36 0.58
CA ALA A 104 -8.86 1.70 0.14
C ALA A 104 -7.97 2.41 1.19
N CYS A 105 -8.28 2.30 2.48
CA CYS A 105 -7.45 2.84 3.55
C CYS A 105 -6.09 2.17 3.63
N TRP A 106 -6.02 0.84 3.49
CA TRP A 106 -4.77 0.10 3.46
C TRP A 106 -3.89 0.51 2.28
N LEU A 107 -4.47 0.59 1.08
CA LEU A 107 -3.75 1.05 -0.11
C LEU A 107 -3.27 2.51 0.06
N ALA A 108 -4.10 3.40 0.62
CA ALA A 108 -3.72 4.79 0.87
C ALA A 108 -2.55 4.90 1.86
N ALA A 109 -2.59 4.13 2.96
CA ALA A 109 -1.50 4.05 3.92
C ALA A 109 -0.20 3.53 3.29
N THR A 110 -0.30 2.52 2.42
CA THR A 110 0.85 1.96 1.70
C THR A 110 1.40 2.93 0.66
N LYS A 111 0.54 3.71 0.01
CA LYS A 111 0.91 4.67 -1.03
C LYS A 111 1.72 5.85 -0.48
N VAL A 112 1.42 6.30 0.73
CA VAL A 112 2.14 7.36 1.44
C VAL A 112 3.50 6.88 1.94
#